data_e9d60eb691c56e3c491e708e6b92a1f3
#
_entry.id   e9d60eb691c56e3c491e708e6b92a1f3
#
_cell.length_a   1.000
_cell.length_b   1.000
_cell.length_c   1.000
_cell.angle_alpha   90.00
_cell.angle_beta   90.00
_cell.angle_gamma   90.00
#
_symmetry.space_group_name_H-M   'P 1'
#
loop_
_entity.id
_entity.type
_entity.pdbx_description
1 polymer ?
#
loop_
_entity_poly.entity_id
_entity_poly.type
_entity_poly.pdbx_seq_one_letter_code
_entity_poly.pdbx_strand_id
1 'polypeptide(L)'
;MNNDNPFSDLIEILNSIARNNQSPVIGIGEVTSTSPLKILYNGIELEEKELWVNDYLLTNHSRTAKGTINSGTQPAGHHSHTHGIANPYDDTIIYTDTDLKVGYRVAIMPMQDSVDKSKQQFMVLCHLRRPDGNYS
;
A
#
# COMPACT_ATOMS: atom_id res chain seq x y z
N MET A 1 -36.12 -14.68 -32.95
CA MET A 1 -37.03 -15.12 -31.90
C MET A 1 -36.76 -14.29 -30.69
N ASN A 2 -37.61 -13.28 -30.45
CA ASN A 2 -37.53 -12.51 -29.23
C ASN A 2 -38.04 -13.40 -28.12
N ASN A 3 -37.10 -13.87 -27.31
CA ASN A 3 -37.43 -14.57 -26.11
C ASN A 3 -37.71 -13.49 -25.02
N ASP A 4 -38.84 -12.80 -25.22
CA ASP A 4 -39.32 -11.78 -24.29
C ASP A 4 -39.81 -12.48 -23.00
N ASN A 5 -38.84 -13.00 -22.26
CA ASN A 5 -39.08 -13.45 -20.93
C ASN A 5 -38.88 -12.24 -19.97
N PRO A 6 -39.95 -11.63 -19.42
CA PRO A 6 -39.85 -10.46 -18.59
C PRO A 6 -39.02 -10.70 -17.31
N PHE A 7 -38.82 -11.96 -16.95
CA PHE A 7 -37.94 -12.34 -15.84
C PHE A 7 -36.46 -12.23 -16.19
N SER A 8 -36.08 -12.41 -17.46
CA SER A 8 -34.67 -12.25 -17.88
C SER A 8 -34.23 -10.81 -17.77
N ASP A 9 -35.08 -9.87 -18.16
CA ASP A 9 -34.80 -8.44 -18.05
C ASP A 9 -34.72 -7.99 -16.59
N LEU A 10 -35.60 -8.52 -15.73
CA LEU A 10 -35.57 -8.25 -14.30
C LEU A 10 -34.31 -8.78 -13.65
N ILE A 11 -33.88 -9.99 -13.98
CA ILE A 11 -32.63 -10.59 -13.47
C ILE A 11 -31.43 -9.77 -13.93
N GLU A 12 -31.39 -9.31 -15.15
CA GLU A 12 -30.32 -8.47 -15.68
C GLU A 12 -30.24 -7.13 -14.97
N ILE A 13 -31.38 -6.48 -14.72
CA ILE A 13 -31.46 -5.23 -13.93
C ILE A 13 -31.00 -5.45 -12.50
N LEU A 14 -31.44 -6.51 -11.84
CA LEU A 14 -31.01 -6.84 -10.47
C LEU A 14 -29.52 -7.14 -10.39
N ASN A 15 -28.97 -7.86 -11.35
CA ASN A 15 -27.54 -8.13 -11.42
C ASN A 15 -26.73 -6.85 -11.64
N SER A 16 -27.23 -5.94 -12.47
CA SER A 16 -26.57 -4.64 -12.69
C SER A 16 -26.57 -3.78 -11.45
N ILE A 17 -27.69 -3.74 -10.72
CA ILE A 17 -27.81 -3.03 -9.44
C ILE A 17 -26.88 -3.65 -8.39
N ALA A 18 -26.84 -4.97 -8.29
CA ALA A 18 -25.96 -5.67 -7.36
C ALA A 18 -24.47 -5.39 -7.66
N ARG A 19 -24.08 -5.37 -8.93
CA ARG A 19 -22.71 -5.03 -9.35
C ARG A 19 -22.36 -3.57 -9.03
N ASN A 20 -23.28 -2.64 -9.24
CA ASN A 20 -23.07 -1.22 -8.98
C ASN A 20 -23.04 -0.89 -7.48
N ASN A 21 -23.72 -1.68 -6.66
CA ASN A 21 -23.77 -1.52 -5.21
C ASN A 21 -22.70 -2.34 -4.46
N GLN A 22 -21.90 -3.12 -5.15
CA GLN A 22 -20.75 -3.78 -4.54
C GLN A 22 -19.70 -2.73 -4.20
N SER A 23 -19.68 -2.31 -2.94
CA SER A 23 -18.54 -1.58 -2.40
C SER A 23 -17.30 -2.46 -2.51
N PRO A 24 -16.16 -1.91 -2.94
CA PRO A 24 -14.92 -2.68 -2.94
C PRO A 24 -14.62 -3.13 -1.52
N VAL A 25 -14.54 -4.45 -1.33
CA VAL A 25 -14.23 -5.04 -0.03
C VAL A 25 -12.71 -5.12 0.10
N ILE A 26 -12.19 -4.47 1.15
CA ILE A 26 -10.78 -4.62 1.50
C ILE A 26 -10.60 -5.98 2.15
N GLY A 27 -9.71 -6.78 1.58
CA GLY A 27 -9.35 -8.08 2.11
C GLY A 27 -7.91 -8.12 2.61
N ILE A 28 -7.50 -9.28 3.08
CA ILE A 28 -6.14 -9.51 3.55
C ILE A 28 -5.46 -10.49 2.61
N GLY A 29 -4.31 -10.09 2.05
CA GLY A 29 -3.41 -10.94 1.30
C GLY A 29 -2.16 -11.29 2.12
N GLU A 30 -1.42 -12.28 1.67
CA GLU A 30 -0.13 -12.68 2.24
C GLU A 30 0.98 -12.55 1.21
N VAL A 31 2.06 -11.91 1.57
CA VAL A 31 3.25 -11.81 0.71
C VAL A 31 3.93 -13.16 0.62
N THR A 32 4.00 -13.72 -0.56
CA THR A 32 4.64 -15.03 -0.84
C THR A 32 6.01 -14.91 -1.46
N SER A 33 6.30 -13.78 -2.11
CA SER A 33 7.61 -13.44 -2.68
C SER A 33 7.78 -11.92 -2.71
N THR A 34 8.99 -11.43 -2.58
CA THR A 34 9.30 -9.99 -2.65
C THR A 34 10.07 -9.59 -3.89
N SER A 35 10.67 -10.55 -4.59
CA SER A 35 11.43 -10.28 -5.83
C SER A 35 11.35 -11.48 -6.79
N PRO A 36 10.43 -11.48 -7.75
CA PRO A 36 9.33 -10.52 -7.97
C PRO A 36 8.29 -10.56 -6.86
N LEU A 37 7.56 -9.46 -6.68
CA LEU A 37 6.49 -9.39 -5.68
C LEU A 37 5.33 -10.30 -6.07
N LYS A 38 4.93 -11.15 -5.14
CA LYS A 38 3.76 -12.02 -5.28
C LYS A 38 2.95 -12.01 -3.99
N ILE A 39 1.65 -11.99 -4.13
CA ILE A 39 0.71 -11.94 -3.01
C ILE A 39 -0.37 -12.99 -3.19
N LEU A 40 -0.54 -13.83 -2.20
CA LEU A 40 -1.66 -14.77 -2.15
C LEU A 40 -2.91 -14.06 -1.61
N TYR A 41 -3.95 -14.04 -2.41
CA TYR A 41 -5.22 -13.41 -2.07
C TYR A 41 -6.39 -14.28 -2.54
N ASN A 42 -7.27 -14.65 -1.63
CA ASN A 42 -8.42 -15.54 -1.91
C ASN A 42 -8.04 -16.84 -2.66
N GLY A 43 -6.91 -17.46 -2.28
CA GLY A 43 -6.43 -18.69 -2.91
C GLY A 43 -5.77 -18.52 -4.28
N ILE A 44 -5.59 -17.28 -4.74
CA ILE A 44 -4.95 -16.95 -6.02
C ILE A 44 -3.66 -16.20 -5.74
N GLU A 45 -2.57 -16.61 -6.38
CA GLU A 45 -1.31 -15.88 -6.34
C GLU A 45 -1.32 -14.75 -7.38
N LEU A 46 -1.28 -13.52 -6.90
CA LEU A 46 -1.23 -12.32 -7.73
C LEU A 46 0.23 -11.97 -8.04
N GLU A 47 0.49 -11.66 -9.29
CA GLU A 47 1.81 -11.26 -9.78
C GLU A 47 1.91 -9.75 -9.98
N GLU A 48 3.12 -9.23 -10.15
CA GLU A 48 3.41 -7.79 -10.28
C GLU A 48 2.52 -7.07 -11.32
N LYS A 49 2.22 -7.72 -12.45
CA LYS A 49 1.39 -7.13 -13.51
C LYS A 49 -0.07 -6.87 -13.10
N GLU A 50 -0.51 -7.50 -12.03
CA GLU A 50 -1.88 -7.39 -11.50
C GLU A 50 -1.96 -6.44 -10.29
N LEU A 51 -0.80 -5.98 -9.80
CA LEU A 51 -0.68 -5.24 -8.56
C LEU A 51 -0.35 -3.77 -8.79
N TRP A 52 -1.06 -2.92 -8.08
CA TRP A 52 -0.70 -1.53 -7.81
C TRP A 52 -0.35 -1.44 -6.35
N VAL A 53 0.86 -1.03 -6.04
CA VAL A 53 1.37 -1.05 -4.67
C VAL A 53 1.59 0.37 -4.19
N ASN A 54 1.18 0.65 -2.96
CA ASN A 54 1.51 1.90 -2.31
C ASN A 54 3.03 2.12 -2.35
N ASP A 55 3.46 3.24 -2.89
CA ASP A 55 4.87 3.57 -3.11
C ASP A 55 5.73 3.45 -1.85
N TYR A 56 5.16 3.75 -0.69
CA TYR A 56 5.86 3.62 0.59
C TYR A 56 6.22 2.18 1.00
N LEU A 57 5.63 1.19 0.35
CA LEU A 57 5.93 -0.23 0.58
C LEU A 57 7.04 -0.75 -0.32
N LEU A 58 7.39 -0.01 -1.36
CA LEU A 58 8.39 -0.40 -2.34
C LEU A 58 9.78 0.16 -2.00
N THR A 59 10.79 -0.43 -2.63
CA THR A 59 12.17 0.08 -2.55
C THR A 59 12.30 1.44 -3.24
N ASN A 60 13.28 2.22 -2.82
CA ASN A 60 13.64 3.50 -3.43
C ASN A 60 12.55 4.58 -3.40
N HIS A 61 11.57 4.49 -2.49
CA HIS A 61 10.69 5.61 -2.29
C HIS A 61 11.39 6.74 -1.53
N SER A 62 11.05 7.97 -1.85
CA SER A 62 11.70 9.15 -1.29
C SER A 62 10.72 10.02 -0.51
N ARG A 63 11.24 10.67 0.53
CA ARG A 63 10.54 11.70 1.29
C ARG A 63 11.43 12.92 1.44
N THR A 64 10.89 14.09 1.23
CA THR A 64 11.56 15.33 1.61
C THR A 64 11.31 15.58 3.09
N ALA A 65 12.38 15.76 3.85
CA ALA A 65 12.33 16.10 5.25
C ALA A 65 12.95 17.48 5.47
N LYS A 66 12.20 18.36 6.13
CA LYS A 66 12.67 19.69 6.53
C LYS A 66 12.58 19.81 8.03
N GLY A 67 13.58 20.40 8.63
CA GLY A 67 13.56 20.61 10.07
C GLY A 67 14.80 21.33 10.57
N THR A 68 14.94 21.34 11.88
CA THR A 68 16.10 21.89 12.56
C THR A 68 16.62 20.82 13.52
N ILE A 69 17.88 20.47 13.37
CA ILE A 69 18.55 19.60 14.32
C ILE A 69 19.19 20.48 15.38
N ASN A 70 18.72 20.36 16.62
CA ASN A 70 19.41 20.93 17.76
C ASN A 70 20.50 19.94 18.20
N SER A 71 21.72 20.18 17.77
CA SER A 71 22.85 19.39 18.25
C SER A 71 23.04 19.65 19.75
N GLY A 72 23.31 18.56 20.48
CA GLY A 72 23.61 18.64 21.91
C GLY A 72 24.75 19.61 22.16
N THR A 73 24.64 20.33 23.26
CA THR A 73 25.61 21.31 23.71
C THR A 73 26.98 20.66 23.98
N GLN A 74 28.01 21.16 23.29
CA GLN A 74 29.39 20.81 23.59
C GLN A 74 30.02 21.86 24.50
N PRO A 75 30.70 21.48 25.60
CA PRO A 75 31.43 22.43 26.40
C PRO A 75 32.64 22.95 25.61
N ALA A 76 32.71 24.25 25.41
CA ALA A 76 33.81 24.91 24.74
C ALA A 76 34.59 25.80 25.74
N GLY A 77 35.82 25.39 26.04
CA GLY A 77 36.78 26.23 26.74
C GLY A 77 36.73 26.21 28.26
N HIS A 78 37.62 26.97 28.90
CA HIS A 78 37.81 27.06 30.35
C HIS A 78 36.65 27.71 31.14
N HIS A 79 35.73 28.32 30.44
CA HIS A 79 34.45 28.80 30.99
C HIS A 79 33.33 28.05 30.26
N SER A 80 32.74 27.08 30.95
CA SER A 80 31.67 26.26 30.35
C SER A 80 30.44 27.09 30.07
N HIS A 81 30.33 27.57 28.83
CA HIS A 81 29.09 28.03 28.26
C HIS A 81 28.77 27.14 27.07
N THR A 82 27.52 26.84 26.92
CA THR A 82 27.03 25.93 25.93
C THR A 82 26.32 26.71 24.83
N HIS A 83 26.76 26.49 23.59
CA HIS A 83 26.06 27.01 22.43
C HIS A 83 25.22 25.89 21.81
N GLY A 84 23.89 26.07 21.77
CA GLY A 84 23.02 25.23 20.96
C GLY A 84 23.19 25.66 19.51
N ILE A 85 23.64 24.72 18.66
CA ILE A 85 23.69 24.97 17.21
C ILE A 85 22.40 24.42 16.62
N ALA A 86 21.55 25.31 16.13
CA ALA A 86 20.40 24.95 15.34
C ALA A 86 20.84 24.84 13.86
N ASN A 87 20.87 23.61 13.35
CA ASN A 87 21.17 23.37 11.93
C ASN A 87 19.86 23.10 11.18
N PRO A 88 19.42 24.01 10.31
CA PRO A 88 18.31 23.71 9.40
C PRO A 88 18.75 22.66 8.39
N TYR A 89 17.86 21.72 8.08
CA TYR A 89 18.09 20.75 7.04
C TYR A 89 16.89 20.70 6.07
N ASP A 90 17.20 20.45 4.81
CA ASP A 90 16.23 20.25 3.73
C ASP A 90 16.79 19.11 2.87
N ASP A 91 16.53 17.89 3.31
CA ASP A 91 17.09 16.70 2.71
C ASP A 91 16.02 15.78 2.14
N THR A 92 16.39 15.04 1.11
CA THR A 92 15.59 13.94 0.60
C THR A 92 16.09 12.63 1.18
N ILE A 93 15.25 11.99 1.95
CA ILE A 93 15.52 10.66 2.50
C ILE A 93 15.03 9.63 1.50
N ILE A 94 15.92 8.75 1.06
CA ILE A 94 15.59 7.63 0.17
C ILE A 94 15.60 6.34 0.99
N TYR A 95 14.47 5.66 1.01
CA TYR A 95 14.34 4.35 1.66
C TYR A 95 14.70 3.27 0.65
N THR A 96 15.84 2.62 0.86
CA THR A 96 16.39 1.62 -0.07
C THR A 96 15.77 0.24 0.07
N ASP A 97 15.18 -0.04 1.22
CA ASP A 97 14.58 -1.34 1.52
C ASP A 97 13.05 -1.30 1.36
N THR A 98 12.48 -2.41 0.96
CA THR A 98 11.03 -2.58 0.99
C THR A 98 10.55 -2.87 2.41
N ASP A 99 9.38 -2.33 2.76
CA ASP A 99 8.68 -2.68 4.00
C ASP A 99 8.00 -4.05 3.93
N LEU A 100 7.98 -4.69 2.74
CA LEU A 100 7.34 -5.97 2.54
C LEU A 100 8.34 -7.11 2.75
N LYS A 101 7.90 -8.14 3.48
CA LYS A 101 8.64 -9.38 3.69
C LYS A 101 7.70 -10.57 3.48
N VAL A 102 8.27 -11.71 3.07
CA VAL A 102 7.51 -12.94 2.94
C VAL A 102 6.81 -13.29 4.26
N GLY A 103 5.54 -13.63 4.19
CA GLY A 103 4.69 -13.91 5.34
C GLY A 103 3.94 -12.69 5.89
N TYR A 104 4.28 -11.47 5.48
CA TYR A 104 3.56 -10.27 5.90
C TYR A 104 2.15 -10.25 5.32
N ARG A 105 1.22 -9.75 6.13
CA ARG A 105 -0.15 -9.52 5.72
C ARG A 105 -0.29 -8.09 5.18
N VAL A 106 -1.04 -7.97 4.10
CA VAL A 106 -1.31 -6.70 3.45
C VAL A 106 -2.81 -6.49 3.27
N ALA A 107 -3.22 -5.24 3.40
CA ALA A 107 -4.57 -4.84 3.01
C ALA A 107 -4.62 -4.71 1.49
N ILE A 108 -5.53 -5.43 0.87
CA ILE A 108 -5.66 -5.47 -0.58
C ILE A 108 -7.11 -5.21 -1.00
N MET A 109 -7.28 -4.49 -2.08
CA MET A 109 -8.58 -4.14 -2.63
C MET A 109 -8.58 -4.40 -4.14
N PRO A 110 -9.60 -5.09 -4.68
CA PRO A 110 -9.76 -5.17 -6.12
C PRO A 110 -10.07 -3.79 -6.70
N MET A 111 -9.51 -3.50 -7.85
CA MET A 111 -9.78 -2.26 -8.57
C MET A 111 -10.04 -2.56 -10.04
N GLN A 112 -10.80 -1.69 -10.69
CA GLN A 112 -11.06 -1.79 -12.11
C GLN A 112 -10.14 -0.80 -12.83
N ASP A 113 -9.42 -1.30 -13.84
CA ASP A 113 -8.69 -0.44 -14.75
C ASP A 113 -9.68 0.34 -15.60
N SER A 114 -9.59 1.67 -15.57
CA SER A 114 -10.47 2.56 -16.34
C SER A 114 -10.14 2.56 -17.85
N VAL A 115 -8.93 2.15 -18.19
CA VAL A 115 -8.44 2.09 -19.58
C VAL A 115 -8.68 0.72 -20.19
N ASP A 116 -8.35 -0.34 -19.47
CA ASP A 116 -8.55 -1.74 -19.88
C ASP A 116 -9.44 -2.47 -18.88
N LYS A 117 -10.76 -2.40 -19.15
CA LYS A 117 -11.77 -3.04 -18.30
C LYS A 117 -11.72 -4.57 -18.31
N SER A 118 -10.95 -5.18 -19.21
CA SER A 118 -10.79 -6.63 -19.28
C SER A 118 -9.82 -7.17 -18.24
N LYS A 119 -8.97 -6.32 -17.65
CA LYS A 119 -7.97 -6.72 -16.67
C LYS A 119 -8.45 -6.47 -15.26
N GLN A 120 -8.43 -7.52 -14.45
CA GLN A 120 -8.58 -7.40 -13.01
C GLN A 120 -7.27 -6.92 -12.41
N GLN A 121 -7.31 -5.80 -11.69
CA GLN A 121 -6.19 -5.23 -10.97
C GLN A 121 -6.47 -5.22 -9.47
N PHE A 122 -5.41 -5.16 -8.67
CA PHE A 122 -5.51 -5.11 -7.22
C PHE A 122 -4.61 -4.01 -6.66
N MET A 123 -5.07 -3.33 -5.64
CA MET A 123 -4.32 -2.30 -4.95
C MET A 123 -3.87 -2.80 -3.59
N VAL A 124 -2.58 -2.76 -3.34
CA VAL A 124 -1.97 -3.03 -2.04
C VAL A 124 -1.84 -1.71 -1.29
N LEU A 125 -2.62 -1.54 -0.24
CA LEU A 125 -2.77 -0.27 0.48
C LEU A 125 -1.69 -0.09 1.54
N CYS A 126 -1.49 -1.11 2.36
CA CYS A 126 -0.53 -1.08 3.47
C CYS A 126 -0.22 -2.49 3.93
N HIS A 127 0.87 -2.65 4.69
CA HIS A 127 1.06 -3.90 5.43
C HIS A 127 0.36 -3.82 6.80
N LEU A 128 -0.02 -4.97 7.31
CA LEU A 128 -0.77 -5.10 8.55
C LEU A 128 0.06 -5.85 9.58
N ARG A 129 -0.07 -5.44 10.84
CA ARG A 129 0.53 -6.10 11.99
C ARG A 129 -0.51 -6.22 13.10
N ARG A 130 -0.52 -7.34 13.79
CA ARG A 130 -1.36 -7.52 14.95
C ARG A 130 -0.83 -6.68 16.13
N PRO A 131 -1.69 -6.25 17.08
CA PRO A 131 -1.25 -5.48 18.26
C PRO A 131 -0.22 -6.21 19.13
N ASP A 132 -0.20 -7.54 19.09
CA ASP A 132 0.79 -8.37 19.79
C ASP A 132 2.17 -8.40 19.12
N GLY A 133 2.33 -7.73 17.99
CA GLY A 133 3.57 -7.65 17.23
C GLY A 133 3.73 -8.70 16.14
N ASN A 134 2.79 -9.62 15.99
CA ASN A 134 2.83 -10.66 14.94
C ASN A 134 2.43 -10.09 13.57
N TYR A 135 3.09 -10.59 12.52
CA TYR A 135 2.81 -10.21 11.13
C TYR A 135 1.96 -11.26 10.39
N SER A 136 1.76 -12.36 11.00
CA SER A 136 1.01 -13.49 10.41
C SER A 136 -0.25 -13.83 11.20
#